data_63e908c8fe0264fc5c60c6cff4a9706f
#
_entry.id   63e908c8fe0264fc5c60c6cff4a9706f
#
_cell.length_a   1.000
_cell.length_b   1.000
_cell.length_c   1.000
_cell.angle_alpha   90.00
_cell.angle_beta   90.00
_cell.angle_gamma   90.00
#
_symmetry.space_group_name_H-M   'P 1'
#
loop_
_entity.id
_entity.type
_entity.pdbx_description
1 polymer ?
#
loop_
_entity_poly.entity_id
_entity_poly.type
_entity_poly.pdbx_seq_one_letter_code
_entity_poly.pdbx_strand_id
1 'polypeptide(L)'
;MFLIPCVCVCVCRLMLVTENNRFPLEFITTVRERTSTKKKKKRHFLQNNTREHMSCARTLTFSTASSSSQHGHHRQFRFACPGGNNRSSIRRTFSPRKAQKITSKRAATTAMASGTKDGTTYVMINGITGKMGHAIANSVIKREGFILVPHAFAVAIPAEKKLTFGDVVIDDFFNVEKEGKEKAVVKLKEIQSKYANKDGSKFIVVDFTVPDAIDGNIAMYVEAMVPFVCGTTGGNREKFTKDVFDAKLPAVIAPQMGKQVVALQAAIKQMAESFPDAFKGYSMRVVESHQASKVDTSGTAKALIQSFNELGVGFDVSNVELIRDVDTQRDVMHIPEEYLLGHAYHTYTLTSADNTVSFEFQHNVCGRTIYAEGTVDAVGFLSRNLERPDGKTLFDMIDVLREGGMVTDANTAK
;
A
#
# COMPACT_ATOMS: atom_id res chain seq x y z
N MET A 1 42.92 -23.49 36.34
CA MET A 1 42.48 -23.02 35.01
C MET A 1 41.14 -22.30 35.27
N PHE A 2 41.28 -20.99 35.55
CA PHE A 2 40.11 -20.15 35.92
C PHE A 2 39.55 -19.48 34.67
N LEU A 3 38.27 -19.75 34.38
CA LEU A 3 37.52 -19.10 33.32
C LEU A 3 36.96 -17.77 33.86
N ILE A 4 37.37 -16.67 33.26
CA ILE A 4 36.87 -15.32 33.53
C ILE A 4 35.66 -15.13 32.60
N PRO A 5 34.45 -14.73 33.08
CA PRO A 5 33.35 -14.40 32.22
C PRO A 5 33.55 -13.01 31.61
N CYS A 6 33.42 -12.94 30.30
CA CYS A 6 33.42 -11.70 29.54
C CYS A 6 32.10 -10.95 29.77
N VAL A 7 32.19 -9.74 30.34
CA VAL A 7 31.04 -8.83 30.49
C VAL A 7 31.04 -7.91 29.26
N CYS A 8 30.01 -8.05 28.44
CA CYS A 8 29.74 -7.14 27.32
C CYS A 8 29.00 -5.91 27.84
N VAL A 9 29.64 -4.75 27.81
CA VAL A 9 29.03 -3.45 28.14
C VAL A 9 28.56 -2.81 26.83
N CYS A 10 27.23 -2.71 26.63
CA CYS A 10 26.66 -1.92 25.55
C CYS A 10 26.46 -0.48 26.02
N VAL A 11 27.17 0.46 25.40
CA VAL A 11 26.97 1.90 25.62
C VAL A 11 26.04 2.42 24.53
N CYS A 12 24.78 2.77 24.89
CA CYS A 12 23.88 3.52 24.03
C CYS A 12 24.09 5.02 24.25
N ARG A 13 24.49 5.71 23.18
CA ARG A 13 24.65 7.17 23.16
C ARG A 13 23.40 7.80 22.56
N LEU A 14 22.61 8.47 23.40
CA LEU A 14 21.46 9.27 22.96
C LEU A 14 21.92 10.74 22.81
N MET A 15 21.80 11.29 21.60
CA MET A 15 22.03 12.73 21.38
C MET A 15 20.67 13.44 21.32
N LEU A 16 20.41 14.30 22.30
CA LEU A 16 19.35 15.31 22.23
C LEU A 16 19.97 16.61 21.70
N VAL A 17 19.48 17.09 20.58
CA VAL A 17 19.86 18.39 20.02
C VAL A 17 18.80 19.39 20.46
N THR A 18 19.14 20.26 21.39
CA THR A 18 18.45 21.52 21.64
C THR A 18 19.33 22.65 21.12
N GLU A 19 18.73 23.61 20.47
CA GLU A 19 19.45 24.82 20.02
C GLU A 19 20.10 25.52 21.22
N ASN A 20 21.44 25.61 21.21
CA ASN A 20 22.29 26.24 22.22
C ASN A 20 22.54 25.44 23.52
N ASN A 21 23.39 24.49 23.44
CA ASN A 21 24.33 23.95 24.42
C ASN A 21 24.41 22.41 24.37
N ARG A 22 25.60 21.93 24.06
CA ARG A 22 25.92 20.48 24.10
C ARG A 22 26.46 20.15 25.49
N PHE A 23 25.74 19.31 26.25
CA PHE A 23 26.28 18.61 27.42
C PHE A 23 26.13 17.10 27.23
N PRO A 24 27.16 16.28 27.46
CA PRO A 24 27.03 14.82 27.43
C PRO A 24 26.52 14.33 28.79
N LEU A 25 25.40 13.57 28.77
CA LEU A 25 24.92 12.79 29.92
C LEU A 25 25.25 11.32 29.66
N GLU A 26 26.15 10.75 30.44
CA GLU A 26 26.39 9.31 30.49
C GLU A 26 25.51 8.71 31.59
N PHE A 27 24.64 7.77 31.15
CA PHE A 27 23.91 6.90 32.09
C PHE A 27 24.53 5.51 32.09
N ILE A 28 25.02 5.10 33.24
CA ILE A 28 25.48 3.73 33.49
C ILE A 28 24.31 2.95 34.09
N THR A 29 23.74 2.03 33.33
CA THR A 29 22.75 1.09 33.85
C THR A 29 23.40 -0.26 34.11
N THR A 30 23.45 -0.68 35.36
CA THR A 30 23.96 -1.99 35.79
C THR A 30 22.80 -2.97 35.76
N VAL A 31 22.80 -3.94 34.80
CA VAL A 31 21.83 -5.03 34.77
C VAL A 31 22.36 -6.20 35.57
N ARG A 32 21.64 -6.61 36.61
CA ARG A 32 21.93 -7.77 37.48
C ARG A 32 21.21 -8.99 36.93
N GLU A 33 21.94 -9.91 36.30
CA GLU A 33 21.38 -11.19 35.87
C GLU A 33 21.20 -12.14 37.06
N ARG A 34 20.00 -12.72 37.17
CA ARG A 34 19.73 -13.85 38.04
C ARG A 34 19.90 -15.14 37.24
N THR A 35 20.95 -15.88 37.51
CA THR A 35 21.12 -17.25 37.00
C THR A 35 20.25 -18.22 37.78
N SER A 36 19.28 -18.86 37.11
CA SER A 36 18.49 -19.95 37.64
C SER A 36 19.02 -21.27 37.11
N THR A 37 19.71 -22.03 37.96
CA THR A 37 20.13 -23.41 37.67
C THR A 37 18.97 -24.37 37.90
N LYS A 38 18.40 -24.95 36.83
CA LYS A 38 17.51 -26.12 36.94
C LYS A 38 18.28 -27.39 36.68
N LYS A 39 18.44 -28.21 37.73
CA LYS A 39 18.92 -29.61 37.68
C LYS A 39 17.90 -30.49 36.98
N LYS A 40 18.34 -31.24 35.96
CA LYS A 40 17.63 -32.40 35.39
C LYS A 40 17.56 -33.55 36.38
N LYS A 41 16.35 -34.11 36.62
CA LYS A 41 16.15 -35.48 37.06
C LYS A 41 15.19 -36.20 36.14
N LYS A 42 15.73 -37.22 35.45
CA LYS A 42 14.95 -38.28 34.79
C LYS A 42 14.26 -39.14 35.83
N ARG A 43 13.00 -39.51 35.61
CA ARG A 43 12.45 -40.85 35.99
C ARG A 43 11.19 -41.12 35.15
N HIS A 44 11.18 -42.31 34.57
CA HIS A 44 10.07 -43.11 34.03
C HIS A 44 8.98 -43.36 35.06
N PHE A 45 7.70 -43.48 34.71
CA PHE A 45 6.85 -44.65 34.86
C PHE A 45 5.39 -44.37 34.47
N LEU A 46 4.91 -45.20 33.58
CA LEU A 46 3.59 -45.86 33.37
C LEU A 46 2.27 -45.30 33.96
N GLN A 47 1.31 -45.18 33.01
CA GLN A 47 -0.09 -45.69 33.01
C GLN A 47 -0.91 -45.70 34.29
N ASN A 48 -2.10 -45.13 34.33
CA ASN A 48 -3.44 -45.75 34.19
C ASN A 48 -4.58 -44.79 34.59
N ASN A 49 -5.61 -44.83 33.76
CA ASN A 49 -7.08 -44.79 34.03
C ASN A 49 -7.59 -44.19 35.35
N THR A 50 -8.54 -43.25 35.28
CA THR A 50 -9.98 -43.52 35.41
C THR A 50 -10.80 -42.24 35.42
N ARG A 51 -11.99 -42.36 34.91
CA ARG A 51 -13.10 -41.40 34.87
C ARG A 51 -13.48 -40.93 36.28
N GLU A 52 -13.94 -39.68 36.39
CA GLU A 52 -15.16 -39.38 37.13
C GLU A 52 -15.83 -38.08 36.68
N HIS A 53 -17.10 -38.19 36.44
CA HIS A 53 -18.07 -37.14 36.16
C HIS A 53 -18.33 -36.30 37.42
N MET A 54 -18.47 -34.99 37.26
CA MET A 54 -19.45 -34.23 38.06
C MET A 54 -20.05 -33.08 37.28
N SER A 55 -21.32 -33.24 36.99
CA SER A 55 -22.29 -32.29 36.49
C SER A 55 -22.62 -31.27 37.58
N CYS A 56 -22.68 -30.00 37.22
CA CYS A 56 -23.46 -29.02 37.94
C CYS A 56 -24.14 -28.03 36.99
N ALA A 57 -25.34 -28.42 36.58
CA ALA A 57 -26.27 -27.52 35.89
C ALA A 57 -26.90 -26.56 36.92
N ARG A 58 -26.84 -25.26 36.67
CA ARG A 58 -27.77 -24.29 37.28
C ARG A 58 -28.52 -23.57 36.17
N THR A 59 -29.75 -24.04 36.01
CA THR A 59 -30.80 -23.39 35.23
C THR A 59 -31.27 -22.15 36.00
N LEU A 60 -31.24 -21.01 35.41
CA LEU A 60 -31.98 -19.83 35.85
C LEU A 60 -33.00 -19.48 34.75
N THR A 61 -34.24 -19.85 35.04
CA THR A 61 -35.45 -19.41 34.31
C THR A 61 -35.78 -17.98 34.70
N PHE A 62 -35.91 -17.09 33.71
CA PHE A 62 -36.63 -15.84 33.89
C PHE A 62 -37.89 -15.81 33.04
N SER A 63 -38.98 -15.57 33.75
CA SER A 63 -40.36 -15.51 33.31
C SER A 63 -40.62 -14.29 32.43
N THR A 64 -41.36 -14.50 31.35
CA THR A 64 -41.99 -13.49 30.54
C THR A 64 -43.20 -12.91 31.25
N ALA A 65 -43.26 -11.56 31.33
CA ALA A 65 -44.48 -10.87 31.57
C ALA A 65 -44.79 -9.91 30.41
N SER A 66 -45.81 -10.24 29.68
CA SER A 66 -46.45 -9.39 28.69
C SER A 66 -47.35 -8.36 29.38
N SER A 67 -47.27 -7.10 28.99
CA SER A 67 -48.43 -6.20 29.05
C SER A 67 -48.35 -5.10 27.99
N SER A 68 -49.46 -4.98 27.36
CA SER A 68 -49.86 -4.11 26.24
C SER A 68 -50.03 -2.65 26.64
N SER A 69 -49.97 -1.79 25.62
CA SER A 69 -50.78 -0.61 25.31
C SER A 69 -50.09 0.76 25.32
N GLN A 70 -49.97 1.29 24.12
CA GLN A 70 -50.57 2.53 23.61
C GLN A 70 -49.96 3.90 23.94
N HIS A 71 -49.85 4.67 22.81
CA HIS A 71 -49.82 6.14 22.63
C HIS A 71 -48.49 6.87 22.88
N GLY A 72 -47.82 7.26 21.90
CA GLY A 72 -47.72 8.44 21.07
C GLY A 72 -47.33 9.72 21.81
N HIS A 73 -46.13 10.22 21.46
CA HIS A 73 -45.89 11.65 21.26
C HIS A 73 -44.49 11.88 20.66
N HIS A 74 -44.45 12.29 19.41
CA HIS A 74 -43.32 12.95 18.78
C HIS A 74 -43.01 14.26 19.52
N ARG A 75 -41.81 14.39 20.10
CA ARG A 75 -41.24 15.70 20.45
C ARG A 75 -40.09 16.01 19.50
N GLN A 76 -40.38 16.90 18.55
CA GLN A 76 -39.34 17.61 17.80
C GLN A 76 -38.72 18.67 18.72
N PHE A 77 -37.41 18.58 18.97
CA PHE A 77 -36.65 19.68 19.53
C PHE A 77 -36.17 20.59 18.39
N ARG A 78 -36.81 21.77 18.27
CA ARG A 78 -36.31 22.87 17.45
C ARG A 78 -35.42 23.74 18.34
N PHE A 79 -34.13 23.86 17.99
CA PHE A 79 -33.30 24.92 18.51
C PHE A 79 -33.54 26.19 17.66
N ALA A 80 -33.98 27.25 18.30
CA ALA A 80 -34.13 28.58 17.69
C ALA A 80 -32.81 29.35 17.90
N CYS A 81 -32.23 29.86 16.83
CA CYS A 81 -31.22 30.92 16.89
C CYS A 81 -31.88 32.27 16.75
N PRO A 82 -31.51 33.31 17.53
CA PRO A 82 -32.07 34.65 17.40
C PRO A 82 -31.48 35.40 16.20
N GLY A 83 -32.34 36.17 15.60
CA GLY A 83 -32.15 36.83 14.32
C GLY A 83 -31.23 38.05 14.32
N GLY A 84 -30.73 38.34 13.14
CA GLY A 84 -30.11 39.59 12.74
C GLY A 84 -30.41 39.84 11.27
N ASN A 85 -31.29 40.82 11.03
CA ASN A 85 -31.63 41.32 9.70
C ASN A 85 -30.42 41.98 9.03
N ASN A 86 -30.13 41.62 7.77
CA ASN A 86 -29.90 42.65 6.74
C ASN A 86 -30.05 42.04 5.34
N ARG A 87 -31.03 42.57 4.61
CA ARG A 87 -31.30 42.34 3.20
C ARG A 87 -30.33 43.17 2.36
N SER A 88 -29.61 42.56 1.43
CA SER A 88 -29.29 43.16 0.14
C SER A 88 -29.18 42.08 -0.92
N SER A 89 -30.18 42.03 -1.78
CA SER A 89 -30.29 41.16 -2.95
C SER A 89 -29.42 41.70 -4.08
N ILE A 90 -28.38 40.96 -4.49
CA ILE A 90 -27.74 41.20 -5.76
C ILE A 90 -28.05 39.96 -6.64
N ARG A 91 -29.02 40.15 -7.53
CA ARG A 91 -29.26 39.26 -8.67
C ARG A 91 -28.14 39.44 -9.68
N ARG A 92 -27.27 38.46 -9.86
CA ARG A 92 -26.40 38.36 -11.03
C ARG A 92 -27.03 37.39 -12.04
N THR A 93 -27.53 37.96 -13.14
CA THR A 93 -27.99 37.25 -14.32
C THR A 93 -26.77 36.71 -15.07
N PHE A 94 -26.65 35.38 -15.17
CA PHE A 94 -25.67 34.75 -16.07
C PHE A 94 -26.28 34.61 -17.46
N SER A 95 -25.67 35.29 -18.43
CA SER A 95 -25.93 35.13 -19.86
C SER A 95 -25.01 34.10 -20.44
N PRO A 96 -25.47 33.12 -21.25
CA PRO A 96 -24.57 32.08 -21.81
C PRO A 96 -23.78 32.68 -22.98
N ARG A 97 -22.45 32.72 -22.82
CA ARG A 97 -21.53 33.01 -23.94
C ARG A 97 -21.43 31.79 -24.85
N LYS A 98 -21.74 32.02 -26.15
CA LYS A 98 -21.55 31.02 -27.22
C LYS A 98 -20.10 30.57 -27.30
N ALA A 99 -19.88 29.25 -27.27
CA ALA A 99 -18.59 28.64 -27.52
C ALA A 99 -18.18 28.84 -28.99
N GLN A 100 -17.11 29.58 -29.23
CA GLN A 100 -16.43 29.61 -30.52
C GLN A 100 -15.54 28.38 -30.67
N LYS A 101 -15.83 27.58 -31.69
CA LYS A 101 -14.95 26.49 -32.16
C LYS A 101 -13.67 27.13 -32.72
N ILE A 102 -12.58 26.99 -32.00
CA ILE A 102 -11.26 27.29 -32.56
C ILE A 102 -10.68 25.97 -33.09
N THR A 103 -10.75 25.78 -34.40
CA THR A 103 -10.01 24.74 -35.12
C THR A 103 -8.57 25.18 -35.28
N SER A 104 -7.67 24.81 -34.39
CA SER A 104 -6.23 24.93 -34.64
C SER A 104 -5.71 23.62 -35.21
N LYS A 105 -5.40 23.61 -36.51
CA LYS A 105 -4.49 22.63 -37.11
C LYS A 105 -3.11 22.83 -36.47
N ARG A 106 -2.76 22.00 -35.50
CA ARG A 106 -1.41 21.96 -34.96
C ARG A 106 -0.60 21.00 -35.80
N ALA A 107 0.33 21.54 -36.57
CA ALA A 107 1.35 20.78 -37.25
C ALA A 107 2.12 19.94 -36.23
N ALA A 108 2.35 18.68 -36.53
CA ALA A 108 3.23 17.79 -35.77
C ALA A 108 4.67 18.33 -35.91
N THR A 109 5.05 19.20 -35.01
CA THR A 109 6.46 19.54 -34.79
C THR A 109 6.96 18.58 -33.71
N THR A 110 7.84 17.67 -34.08
CA THR A 110 8.65 16.86 -33.17
C THR A 110 9.35 17.81 -32.21
N ALA A 111 8.75 18.08 -31.07
CA ALA A 111 9.39 18.84 -30.01
C ALA A 111 10.50 17.98 -29.43
N MET A 112 11.73 18.23 -29.84
CA MET A 112 12.90 17.79 -29.10
C MET A 112 12.81 18.38 -27.70
N ALA A 113 12.69 17.48 -26.68
CA ALA A 113 12.64 17.84 -25.29
C ALA A 113 13.88 18.67 -24.93
N SER A 114 13.67 19.90 -24.46
CA SER A 114 14.71 20.71 -23.84
C SER A 114 15.16 20.02 -22.53
N GLY A 115 16.47 19.73 -22.46
CA GLY A 115 17.09 18.86 -21.49
C GLY A 115 16.77 19.15 -20.03
N THR A 116 16.19 18.16 -19.37
CA THR A 116 16.39 17.94 -17.95
C THR A 116 17.76 17.26 -17.76
N LYS A 117 18.53 17.67 -16.74
CA LYS A 117 19.86 17.12 -16.43
C LYS A 117 19.84 15.64 -16.04
N ASP A 118 18.67 15.04 -15.85
CA ASP A 118 18.44 13.60 -15.66
C ASP A 118 17.96 13.01 -16.98
N GLY A 119 18.69 12.05 -17.52
CA GLY A 119 18.38 11.39 -18.78
C GLY A 119 16.96 10.78 -18.80
N THR A 120 16.43 10.54 -20.00
CA THR A 120 15.11 9.92 -20.23
C THR A 120 15.01 8.56 -19.56
N THR A 121 13.86 8.26 -18.91
CA THR A 121 13.56 6.96 -18.34
C THR A 121 12.59 6.19 -19.24
N TYR A 122 13.06 5.10 -19.82
CA TYR A 122 12.27 4.17 -20.61
C TYR A 122 11.61 3.14 -19.70
N VAL A 123 10.30 2.97 -19.83
CA VAL A 123 9.48 2.13 -18.96
C VAL A 123 8.85 1.01 -19.76
N MET A 124 9.15 -0.24 -19.41
CA MET A 124 8.48 -1.44 -19.90
C MET A 124 7.47 -1.90 -18.84
N ILE A 125 6.26 -2.29 -19.26
CA ILE A 125 5.23 -2.73 -18.33
C ILE A 125 4.87 -4.18 -18.60
N ASN A 126 5.20 -5.09 -17.69
CA ASN A 126 4.76 -6.46 -17.70
C ASN A 126 3.39 -6.57 -17.01
N GLY A 127 2.47 -7.33 -17.64
CA GLY A 127 1.07 -7.31 -17.25
C GLY A 127 0.29 -6.10 -17.79
N ILE A 128 0.79 -5.46 -18.86
CA ILE A 128 0.15 -4.28 -19.48
C ILE A 128 -1.27 -4.55 -19.99
N THR A 129 -1.61 -5.79 -20.31
CA THR A 129 -2.95 -6.22 -20.73
C THR A 129 -3.98 -6.19 -19.60
N GLY A 130 -3.53 -6.12 -18.34
CA GLY A 130 -4.38 -6.03 -17.14
C GLY A 130 -4.83 -4.60 -16.83
N LYS A 131 -5.89 -4.49 -16.01
CA LYS A 131 -6.47 -3.19 -15.60
C LYS A 131 -5.44 -2.26 -14.93
N MET A 132 -4.50 -2.82 -14.13
CA MET A 132 -3.42 -2.02 -13.52
C MET A 132 -2.38 -1.60 -14.54
N GLY A 133 -1.94 -2.51 -15.41
CA GLY A 133 -1.00 -2.20 -16.48
C GLY A 133 -1.49 -1.06 -17.39
N HIS A 134 -2.78 -1.08 -17.77
CA HIS A 134 -3.42 0.03 -18.50
C HIS A 134 -3.37 1.36 -17.73
N ALA A 135 -3.69 1.35 -16.44
CA ALA A 135 -3.66 2.56 -15.62
C ALA A 135 -2.24 3.14 -15.51
N ILE A 136 -1.24 2.27 -15.32
CA ILE A 136 0.17 2.66 -15.24
C ILE A 136 0.68 3.20 -16.57
N ALA A 137 0.36 2.54 -17.70
CA ALA A 137 0.74 3.01 -19.03
C ALA A 137 0.20 4.42 -19.30
N ASN A 138 -1.08 4.66 -18.96
CA ASN A 138 -1.70 5.99 -19.05
C ASN A 138 -1.05 7.04 -18.14
N SER A 139 -0.49 6.65 -17.01
CA SER A 139 0.23 7.56 -16.12
C SER A 139 1.66 7.81 -16.61
N VAL A 140 2.35 6.79 -17.16
CA VAL A 140 3.70 6.92 -17.74
C VAL A 140 3.70 7.91 -18.90
N ILE A 141 2.77 7.79 -19.86
CA ILE A 141 2.75 8.69 -21.05
C ILE A 141 2.41 10.14 -20.73
N LYS A 142 1.89 10.42 -19.52
CA LYS A 142 1.60 11.79 -19.05
C LYS A 142 2.75 12.40 -18.28
N ARG A 143 3.71 11.60 -17.84
CA ARG A 143 4.83 12.04 -17.01
C ARG A 143 5.99 12.53 -17.89
N GLU A 144 6.42 13.77 -17.69
CA GLU A 144 7.60 14.32 -18.35
C GLU A 144 8.86 13.50 -18.01
N GLY A 145 9.71 13.28 -19.02
CA GLY A 145 10.94 12.49 -18.86
C GLY A 145 10.77 10.98 -18.89
N PHE A 146 9.52 10.47 -19.02
CA PHE A 146 9.25 9.04 -19.17
C PHE A 146 8.76 8.69 -20.57
N ILE A 147 9.22 7.56 -21.08
CA ILE A 147 8.78 7.00 -22.35
C ILE A 147 8.34 5.55 -22.15
N LEU A 148 7.10 5.28 -22.49
CA LEU A 148 6.59 3.90 -22.53
C LEU A 148 7.19 3.19 -23.75
N VAL A 149 7.87 2.05 -23.54
CA VAL A 149 8.44 1.28 -24.64
C VAL A 149 7.40 0.34 -25.28
N PRO A 150 7.47 0.07 -26.61
CA PRO A 150 6.49 -0.74 -27.32
C PRO A 150 6.66 -2.25 -27.13
N HIS A 151 7.17 -2.66 -25.99
CA HIS A 151 7.45 -4.06 -25.63
C HIS A 151 6.76 -4.42 -24.31
N ALA A 152 6.23 -5.66 -24.22
CA ALA A 152 5.66 -6.16 -22.98
C ALA A 152 5.74 -7.67 -22.88
N PHE A 153 5.96 -8.19 -21.68
CA PHE A 153 5.78 -9.62 -21.41
C PHE A 153 4.36 -9.83 -20.89
N ALA A 154 3.61 -10.72 -21.56
CA ALA A 154 2.20 -10.99 -21.24
C ALA A 154 1.84 -12.42 -21.60
N VAL A 155 1.04 -13.07 -20.75
CA VAL A 155 0.45 -14.39 -21.03
C VAL A 155 -0.78 -14.23 -21.92
N ALA A 156 -1.66 -13.30 -21.58
CA ALA A 156 -2.86 -12.97 -22.36
C ALA A 156 -2.53 -11.84 -23.36
N ILE A 157 -2.35 -12.20 -24.62
CA ILE A 157 -2.11 -11.24 -25.70
C ILE A 157 -3.45 -10.83 -26.30
N PRO A 158 -3.74 -9.53 -26.53
CA PRO A 158 -4.97 -9.08 -27.18
C PRO A 158 -5.18 -9.72 -28.56
N ALA A 159 -6.42 -9.89 -28.97
CA ALA A 159 -6.76 -10.50 -30.29
C ALA A 159 -6.15 -9.70 -31.44
N GLU A 160 -6.16 -8.36 -31.34
CA GLU A 160 -5.57 -7.46 -32.35
C GLU A 160 -4.03 -7.44 -32.26
N LYS A 161 -3.43 -8.14 -31.30
CA LYS A 161 -1.99 -8.17 -31.03
C LYS A 161 -1.37 -6.78 -30.88
N LYS A 162 -2.16 -5.81 -30.44
CA LYS A 162 -1.71 -4.44 -30.18
C LYS A 162 -2.52 -3.77 -29.08
N LEU A 163 -1.89 -2.85 -28.35
CA LEU A 163 -2.52 -1.91 -27.43
C LEU A 163 -2.01 -0.51 -27.74
N THR A 164 -2.86 0.50 -27.59
CA THR A 164 -2.49 1.88 -27.89
C THR A 164 -2.67 2.76 -26.65
N PHE A 165 -1.64 3.53 -26.31
CA PHE A 165 -1.64 4.48 -25.21
C PHE A 165 -1.09 5.83 -25.73
N GLY A 166 -1.97 6.82 -25.96
CA GLY A 166 -1.60 8.04 -26.69
C GLY A 166 -1.05 7.72 -28.05
N ASP A 167 0.17 8.15 -28.34
CA ASP A 167 0.87 7.89 -29.60
C ASP A 167 1.72 6.59 -29.58
N VAL A 168 1.75 5.88 -28.46
CA VAL A 168 2.55 4.64 -28.30
C VAL A 168 1.70 3.42 -28.62
N VAL A 169 2.15 2.61 -29.56
CA VAL A 169 1.55 1.31 -29.91
C VAL A 169 2.43 0.21 -29.35
N ILE A 170 1.87 -0.62 -28.47
CA ILE A 170 2.50 -1.86 -27.96
C ILE A 170 2.07 -2.97 -28.92
N ASP A 171 2.98 -3.54 -29.66
CA ASP A 171 2.76 -4.61 -30.62
C ASP A 171 3.79 -5.76 -30.50
N ASP A 172 4.84 -5.58 -29.72
CA ASP A 172 5.82 -6.64 -29.40
C ASP A 172 5.49 -7.28 -28.04
N PHE A 173 4.65 -8.31 -28.07
CA PHE A 173 4.30 -9.11 -26.90
C PHE A 173 5.10 -10.39 -26.87
N PHE A 174 5.81 -10.61 -25.76
CA PHE A 174 6.53 -11.85 -25.52
C PHE A 174 5.80 -12.69 -24.45
N ASN A 175 5.49 -13.95 -24.80
CA ASN A 175 4.84 -14.88 -23.88
C ASN A 175 5.88 -15.79 -23.22
N VAL A 176 6.22 -15.51 -21.96
CA VAL A 176 7.25 -16.24 -21.21
C VAL A 176 6.90 -17.72 -21.02
N GLU A 177 5.62 -18.05 -20.81
CA GLU A 177 5.18 -19.45 -20.62
C GLU A 177 5.37 -20.30 -21.87
N LYS A 178 5.17 -19.70 -23.06
CA LYS A 178 5.31 -20.40 -24.36
C LYS A 178 6.75 -20.46 -24.83
N GLU A 179 7.48 -19.36 -24.66
CA GLU A 179 8.83 -19.20 -25.25
C GLU A 179 9.93 -19.69 -24.33
N GLY A 180 9.69 -19.75 -23.05
CA GLY A 180 10.64 -20.15 -22.01
C GLY A 180 11.45 -19.01 -21.42
N LYS A 181 11.91 -19.21 -20.19
CA LYS A 181 12.62 -18.22 -19.38
C LYS A 181 13.94 -17.76 -20.02
N GLU A 182 14.70 -18.67 -20.57
CA GLU A 182 16.03 -18.40 -21.17
C GLU A 182 15.88 -17.41 -22.34
N LYS A 183 14.90 -17.62 -23.22
CA LYS A 183 14.61 -16.68 -24.32
C LYS A 183 14.09 -15.35 -23.80
N ALA A 184 13.30 -15.37 -22.72
CA ALA A 184 12.80 -14.15 -22.09
C ALA A 184 13.95 -13.30 -21.53
N VAL A 185 14.94 -13.91 -20.88
CA VAL A 185 16.15 -13.22 -20.40
C VAL A 185 16.93 -12.60 -21.56
N VAL A 186 17.13 -13.34 -22.66
CA VAL A 186 17.81 -12.80 -23.86
C VAL A 186 17.05 -11.62 -24.42
N LYS A 187 15.72 -11.77 -24.63
CA LYS A 187 14.85 -10.69 -25.14
C LYS A 187 14.89 -9.45 -24.23
N LEU A 188 14.87 -9.65 -22.92
CA LEU A 188 14.90 -8.57 -21.97
C LEU A 188 16.23 -7.79 -22.01
N LYS A 189 17.35 -8.49 -22.13
CA LYS A 189 18.68 -7.87 -22.32
C LYS A 189 18.79 -7.10 -23.64
N GLU A 190 18.19 -7.61 -24.72
CA GLU A 190 18.13 -6.90 -26.00
C GLU A 190 17.34 -5.60 -25.87
N ILE A 191 16.14 -5.65 -25.23
CA ILE A 191 15.32 -4.44 -24.98
C ILE A 191 16.08 -3.45 -24.10
N GLN A 192 16.70 -3.91 -23.00
CA GLN A 192 17.52 -3.06 -22.13
C GLN A 192 18.65 -2.38 -22.91
N SER A 193 19.39 -3.12 -23.73
CA SER A 193 20.49 -2.59 -24.52
C SER A 193 20.04 -1.54 -25.54
N LYS A 194 18.82 -1.63 -26.02
CA LYS A 194 18.22 -0.66 -26.96
C LYS A 194 17.87 0.67 -26.30
N TYR A 195 17.44 0.64 -25.02
CA TYR A 195 16.88 1.81 -24.35
C TYR A 195 17.76 2.36 -23.22
N ALA A 196 18.53 1.53 -22.52
CA ALA A 196 19.54 1.97 -21.57
C ALA A 196 20.86 2.20 -22.31
N ASN A 197 21.11 3.41 -22.71
CA ASN A 197 22.24 3.70 -23.57
C ASN A 197 23.19 4.78 -23.00
N LYS A 198 24.17 5.19 -23.83
CA LYS A 198 25.32 6.00 -23.45
C LYS A 198 25.02 7.47 -23.14
N ASP A 199 23.81 7.95 -23.36
CA ASP A 199 23.39 9.34 -23.13
C ASP A 199 22.78 9.59 -21.74
N GLY A 200 22.90 8.60 -20.84
CA GLY A 200 22.32 8.67 -19.50
C GLY A 200 20.86 8.21 -19.42
N SER A 201 20.31 7.68 -20.51
CA SER A 201 18.97 7.07 -20.51
C SER A 201 18.94 5.84 -19.61
N LYS A 202 17.82 5.64 -18.95
CA LYS A 202 17.59 4.55 -18.00
C LYS A 202 16.46 3.67 -18.50
N PHE A 203 16.54 2.37 -18.21
CA PHE A 203 15.49 1.42 -18.54
C PHE A 203 15.02 0.71 -17.27
N ILE A 204 13.71 0.74 -17.00
CA ILE A 204 13.11 0.16 -15.80
C ILE A 204 11.89 -0.65 -16.21
N VAL A 205 11.78 -1.86 -15.67
CA VAL A 205 10.61 -2.71 -15.83
C VAL A 205 9.64 -2.48 -14.68
N VAL A 206 8.34 -2.39 -15.00
CA VAL A 206 7.26 -2.36 -14.02
C VAL A 206 6.51 -3.69 -14.09
N ASP A 207 6.34 -4.38 -12.97
CA ASP A 207 5.64 -5.66 -12.89
C ASP A 207 4.32 -5.52 -12.12
N PHE A 208 3.21 -5.73 -12.86
CA PHE A 208 1.87 -5.92 -12.33
C PHE A 208 1.19 -7.10 -13.02
N THR A 209 1.83 -8.25 -12.94
CA THR A 209 1.36 -9.52 -13.48
C THR A 209 0.41 -10.25 -12.50
N VAL A 210 0.50 -11.56 -12.42
CA VAL A 210 -0.31 -12.39 -11.53
C VAL A 210 0.57 -13.06 -10.46
N PRO A 211 0.00 -13.45 -9.30
CA PRO A 211 0.76 -14.06 -8.21
C PRO A 211 1.61 -15.27 -8.62
N ASP A 212 1.10 -16.10 -9.53
CA ASP A 212 1.78 -17.32 -9.97
C ASP A 212 2.98 -17.05 -10.89
N ALA A 213 3.04 -15.89 -11.52
CA ALA A 213 4.14 -15.53 -12.43
C ALA A 213 5.30 -14.81 -11.72
N ILE A 214 5.08 -14.23 -10.53
CA ILE A 214 6.01 -13.26 -9.97
C ILE A 214 7.37 -13.85 -9.62
N ASP A 215 7.44 -15.07 -9.07
CA ASP A 215 8.70 -15.72 -8.70
C ASP A 215 9.57 -15.94 -9.96
N GLY A 216 8.96 -16.38 -11.06
CA GLY A 216 9.62 -16.56 -12.35
C GLY A 216 10.06 -15.23 -12.97
N ASN A 217 9.23 -14.20 -12.88
CA ASN A 217 9.54 -12.89 -13.42
C ASN A 217 10.72 -12.24 -12.68
N ILE A 218 10.72 -12.28 -11.35
CA ILE A 218 11.82 -11.70 -10.57
C ILE A 218 13.12 -12.47 -10.82
N ALA A 219 13.08 -13.80 -10.88
CA ALA A 219 14.25 -14.58 -11.22
C ALA A 219 14.80 -14.23 -12.63
N MET A 220 13.94 -13.85 -13.57
CA MET A 220 14.34 -13.36 -14.89
C MET A 220 14.95 -11.95 -14.82
N TYR A 221 14.40 -11.02 -14.02
CA TYR A 221 14.95 -9.67 -13.84
C TYR A 221 16.34 -9.73 -13.19
N VAL A 222 16.50 -10.59 -12.18
CA VAL A 222 17.80 -10.84 -11.53
C VAL A 222 18.82 -11.36 -12.52
N GLU A 223 18.49 -12.40 -13.32
CA GLU A 223 19.40 -12.97 -14.31
C GLU A 223 19.74 -11.99 -15.45
N ALA A 224 18.81 -11.15 -15.82
CA ALA A 224 19.01 -10.11 -16.83
C ALA A 224 19.70 -8.85 -16.27
N MET A 225 19.81 -8.71 -14.97
CA MET A 225 20.30 -7.50 -14.27
C MET A 225 19.54 -6.24 -14.70
N VAL A 226 18.19 -6.32 -14.76
CA VAL A 226 17.32 -5.23 -15.16
C VAL A 226 16.62 -4.63 -13.96
N PRO A 227 16.81 -3.34 -13.65
CA PRO A 227 16.10 -2.65 -12.57
C PRO A 227 14.59 -2.70 -12.75
N PHE A 228 13.85 -2.86 -11.64
CA PHE A 228 12.41 -3.02 -11.74
C PHE A 228 11.63 -2.45 -10.54
N VAL A 229 10.35 -2.16 -10.79
CA VAL A 229 9.35 -1.81 -9.78
C VAL A 229 8.26 -2.89 -9.77
N CYS A 230 8.08 -3.57 -8.65
CA CYS A 230 7.11 -4.64 -8.51
C CYS A 230 5.98 -4.28 -7.55
N GLY A 231 4.74 -4.24 -8.09
CA GLY A 231 3.51 -4.11 -7.32
C GLY A 231 2.67 -5.40 -7.29
N THR A 232 3.09 -6.45 -7.98
CA THR A 232 2.42 -7.75 -7.94
C THR A 232 2.50 -8.32 -6.52
N THR A 233 1.37 -8.79 -6.01
CA THR A 233 1.26 -9.43 -4.70
C THR A 233 1.26 -10.95 -4.85
N GLY A 234 1.73 -11.68 -3.82
CA GLY A 234 1.85 -13.15 -3.84
C GLY A 234 3.29 -13.61 -4.07
N GLY A 235 3.44 -14.87 -4.54
CA GLY A 235 4.73 -15.53 -4.68
C GLY A 235 5.47 -15.79 -3.37
N ASN A 236 6.66 -16.33 -3.45
CA ASN A 236 7.55 -16.49 -2.29
C ASN A 236 8.35 -15.20 -2.04
N ARG A 237 7.67 -14.23 -1.40
CA ARG A 237 8.20 -12.88 -1.20
C ARG A 237 9.55 -12.85 -0.47
N GLU A 238 9.71 -13.66 0.55
CA GLU A 238 10.96 -13.74 1.32
C GLU A 238 12.11 -14.19 0.41
N LYS A 239 11.90 -15.27 -0.34
CA LYS A 239 12.89 -15.81 -1.27
C LYS A 239 13.28 -14.79 -2.34
N PHE A 240 12.33 -14.26 -3.09
CA PHE A 240 12.68 -13.39 -4.21
C PHE A 240 13.24 -12.04 -3.75
N THR A 241 12.82 -11.52 -2.57
CA THR A 241 13.44 -10.33 -1.98
C THR A 241 14.89 -10.57 -1.64
N LYS A 242 15.20 -11.76 -1.08
CA LYS A 242 16.58 -12.18 -0.81
C LYS A 242 17.40 -12.30 -2.10
N ASP A 243 16.86 -12.93 -3.13
CA ASP A 243 17.55 -13.11 -4.42
C ASP A 243 17.92 -11.76 -5.06
N VAL A 244 16.99 -10.77 -5.01
CA VAL A 244 17.22 -9.40 -5.50
C VAL A 244 18.28 -8.67 -4.67
N PHE A 245 18.23 -8.82 -3.33
CA PHE A 245 19.21 -8.23 -2.43
C PHE A 245 20.62 -8.80 -2.65
N ASP A 246 20.74 -10.11 -2.74
CA ASP A 246 22.03 -10.81 -2.97
C ASP A 246 22.63 -10.43 -4.33
N ALA A 247 21.81 -10.26 -5.35
CA ALA A 247 22.22 -9.79 -6.68
C ALA A 247 22.60 -8.30 -6.73
N LYS A 248 22.34 -7.55 -5.65
CA LYS A 248 22.48 -6.08 -5.61
C LYS A 248 21.75 -5.38 -6.76
N LEU A 249 20.61 -5.93 -7.17
CA LEU A 249 19.83 -5.39 -8.26
C LEU A 249 18.96 -4.24 -7.75
N PRO A 250 19.03 -3.01 -8.34
CA PRO A 250 18.15 -1.92 -7.96
C PRO A 250 16.68 -2.26 -8.20
N ALA A 251 15.86 -2.24 -7.15
CA ALA A 251 14.44 -2.55 -7.24
C ALA A 251 13.61 -1.84 -6.18
N VAL A 252 12.35 -1.52 -6.53
CA VAL A 252 11.28 -1.17 -5.58
C VAL A 252 10.29 -2.32 -5.54
N ILE A 253 10.12 -2.94 -4.37
CA ILE A 253 9.17 -4.04 -4.18
C ILE A 253 8.17 -3.67 -3.09
N ALA A 254 6.91 -3.44 -3.46
CA ALA A 254 5.88 -3.05 -2.51
C ALA A 254 4.51 -3.65 -2.84
N PRO A 255 3.78 -4.18 -1.83
CA PRO A 255 2.43 -4.72 -2.01
C PRO A 255 1.36 -3.63 -2.14
N GLN A 256 1.71 -2.39 -1.83
CA GLN A 256 0.84 -1.22 -1.86
C GLN A 256 1.59 -0.04 -2.50
N MET A 257 1.06 0.45 -3.61
CA MET A 257 1.65 1.57 -4.36
C MET A 257 0.91 2.90 -4.17
N GLY A 258 -0.25 2.90 -3.52
CA GLY A 258 -0.99 4.13 -3.20
C GLY A 258 -0.27 4.92 -2.11
N LYS A 259 0.43 5.98 -2.47
CA LYS A 259 1.28 6.77 -1.57
C LYS A 259 0.58 7.20 -0.28
N GLN A 260 -0.64 7.71 -0.39
CA GLN A 260 -1.41 8.21 0.75
C GLN A 260 -1.83 7.06 1.68
N VAL A 261 -2.14 5.88 1.13
CA VAL A 261 -2.45 4.68 1.92
C VAL A 261 -1.19 4.19 2.65
N VAL A 262 -0.04 4.18 1.97
CA VAL A 262 1.25 3.83 2.60
C VAL A 262 1.62 4.82 3.70
N ALA A 263 1.40 6.12 3.48
CA ALA A 263 1.65 7.15 4.49
C ALA A 263 0.76 6.95 5.73
N LEU A 264 -0.53 6.63 5.54
CA LEU A 264 -1.43 6.29 6.65
C LEU A 264 -0.94 5.05 7.41
N GLN A 265 -0.60 3.96 6.70
CA GLN A 265 -0.06 2.75 7.31
C GLN A 265 1.22 3.03 8.12
N ALA A 266 2.14 3.82 7.56
CA ALA A 266 3.38 4.20 8.24
C ALA A 266 3.12 5.05 9.49
N ALA A 267 2.14 5.97 9.43
CA ALA A 267 1.77 6.81 10.57
C ALA A 267 1.16 6.00 11.72
N ILE A 268 0.23 5.08 11.44
CA ILE A 268 -0.37 4.21 12.46
C ILE A 268 0.68 3.28 13.06
N LYS A 269 1.56 2.70 12.22
CA LYS A 269 2.66 1.88 12.70
C LYS A 269 3.62 2.65 13.61
N GLN A 270 4.01 3.86 13.22
CA GLN A 270 4.86 4.72 14.05
C GLN A 270 4.18 5.11 15.37
N MET A 271 2.86 5.32 15.35
CA MET A 271 2.08 5.56 16.57
C MET A 271 2.11 4.32 17.49
N ALA A 272 1.96 3.11 16.93
CA ALA A 272 2.04 1.87 17.70
C ALA A 272 3.42 1.64 18.32
N GLU A 273 4.49 1.89 17.55
CA GLU A 273 5.86 1.81 18.04
C GLU A 273 6.17 2.84 19.16
N SER A 274 5.61 4.04 19.06
CA SER A 274 5.86 5.13 20.00
C SER A 274 4.99 5.05 21.26
N PHE A 275 3.79 4.51 21.14
CA PHE A 275 2.78 4.48 22.21
C PHE A 275 2.09 3.11 22.31
N PRO A 276 2.84 2.03 22.58
CA PRO A 276 2.24 0.69 22.72
C PRO A 276 1.17 0.71 23.81
N ASP A 277 0.11 -0.08 23.64
CA ASP A 277 -1.03 -0.15 24.55
C ASP A 277 -1.85 1.16 24.74
N ALA A 278 -1.63 2.21 23.94
CA ALA A 278 -2.35 3.49 24.07
C ALA A 278 -3.88 3.36 23.92
N PHE A 279 -4.37 2.33 23.21
CA PHE A 279 -5.78 2.01 23.04
C PHE A 279 -6.21 0.74 23.79
N LYS A 280 -5.48 0.36 24.81
CA LYS A 280 -5.85 -0.80 25.64
C LYS A 280 -7.22 -0.61 26.28
N GLY A 281 -8.09 -1.62 26.11
CA GLY A 281 -9.47 -1.57 26.57
C GLY A 281 -10.46 -0.92 25.60
N TYR A 282 -10.01 -0.40 24.46
CA TYR A 282 -10.90 -0.01 23.37
C TYR A 282 -11.36 -1.24 22.58
N SER A 283 -12.61 -1.21 22.13
CA SER A 283 -13.10 -2.12 21.11
C SER A 283 -12.82 -1.56 19.74
N MET A 284 -12.69 -2.43 18.72
CA MET A 284 -12.54 -2.03 17.33
C MET A 284 -13.61 -2.69 16.45
N ARG A 285 -14.15 -1.91 15.51
CA ARG A 285 -14.98 -2.36 14.40
C ARG A 285 -14.25 -2.04 13.11
N VAL A 286 -14.18 -3.01 12.20
CA VAL A 286 -13.55 -2.83 10.88
C VAL A 286 -14.56 -3.19 9.80
N VAL A 287 -14.81 -2.25 8.90
CA VAL A 287 -15.65 -2.46 7.70
C VAL A 287 -14.79 -2.31 6.47
N GLU A 288 -14.84 -3.31 5.58
CA GLU A 288 -14.12 -3.33 4.33
C GLU A 288 -15.06 -3.57 3.15
N SER A 289 -15.03 -2.72 2.14
CA SER A 289 -15.73 -2.94 0.88
C SER A 289 -14.78 -3.02 -0.30
N HIS A 290 -14.93 -4.07 -1.08
CA HIS A 290 -14.28 -4.30 -2.36
C HIS A 290 -15.27 -4.91 -3.35
N GLN A 291 -14.87 -5.04 -4.63
CA GLN A 291 -15.68 -5.71 -5.65
C GLN A 291 -16.15 -7.11 -5.18
N ALA A 292 -17.34 -7.52 -5.58
CA ALA A 292 -17.99 -8.75 -5.15
C ALA A 292 -17.14 -10.04 -5.34
N SER A 293 -16.25 -10.06 -6.34
CA SER A 293 -15.36 -11.19 -6.60
C SER A 293 -14.19 -11.36 -5.62
N LYS A 294 -13.94 -10.36 -4.74
CA LYS A 294 -12.88 -10.44 -3.74
C LYS A 294 -13.41 -11.14 -2.48
N VAL A 295 -12.93 -12.35 -2.21
CA VAL A 295 -13.42 -13.18 -1.08
C VAL A 295 -12.65 -12.97 0.22
N ASP A 296 -11.39 -12.54 0.14
CA ASP A 296 -10.51 -12.39 1.31
C ASP A 296 -10.42 -10.95 1.81
N THR A 297 -9.98 -10.78 3.06
CA THR A 297 -9.63 -9.48 3.64
C THR A 297 -8.38 -8.92 2.97
N SER A 298 -8.36 -7.62 2.66
CA SER A 298 -7.24 -6.98 1.99
C SER A 298 -5.96 -6.99 2.83
N GLY A 299 -4.80 -7.05 2.16
CA GLY A 299 -3.50 -6.94 2.83
C GLY A 299 -3.33 -5.61 3.57
N THR A 300 -3.92 -4.53 3.06
CA THR A 300 -3.92 -3.21 3.70
C THR A 300 -4.68 -3.22 5.02
N ALA A 301 -5.88 -3.85 5.04
CA ALA A 301 -6.65 -3.98 6.27
C ALA A 301 -5.90 -4.84 7.32
N LYS A 302 -5.33 -5.97 6.91
CA LYS A 302 -4.55 -6.83 7.80
C LYS A 302 -3.38 -6.10 8.45
N ALA A 303 -2.64 -5.30 7.67
CA ALA A 303 -1.49 -4.54 8.16
C ALA A 303 -1.91 -3.43 9.15
N LEU A 304 -3.01 -2.71 8.87
CA LEU A 304 -3.54 -1.69 9.79
C LEU A 304 -4.09 -2.31 11.07
N ILE A 305 -4.83 -3.43 10.98
CA ILE A 305 -5.33 -4.18 12.14
C ILE A 305 -4.16 -4.63 13.04
N GLN A 306 -3.07 -5.12 12.45
CA GLN A 306 -1.88 -5.49 13.21
C GLN A 306 -1.33 -4.29 14.00
N SER A 307 -1.18 -3.13 13.37
CA SER A 307 -0.70 -1.93 14.05
C SER A 307 -1.67 -1.43 15.14
N PHE A 308 -2.99 -1.53 14.93
CA PHE A 308 -3.98 -1.24 15.98
C PHE A 308 -3.91 -2.26 17.14
N ASN A 309 -3.61 -3.53 16.85
CA ASN A 309 -3.40 -4.52 17.90
C ASN A 309 -2.15 -4.23 18.74
N GLU A 310 -1.08 -3.74 18.11
CA GLU A 310 0.12 -3.26 18.82
C GLU A 310 -0.19 -2.03 19.70
N LEU A 311 -1.23 -1.25 19.37
CA LEU A 311 -1.79 -0.20 20.23
C LEU A 311 -2.68 -0.71 21.35
N GLY A 312 -2.88 -2.04 21.49
CA GLY A 312 -3.59 -2.67 22.60
C GLY A 312 -5.06 -3.00 22.37
N VAL A 313 -5.57 -2.90 21.12
CA VAL A 313 -7.00 -3.10 20.83
C VAL A 313 -7.43 -4.58 20.90
N GLY A 314 -6.63 -5.51 20.36
CA GLY A 314 -6.91 -6.97 20.41
C GLY A 314 -8.00 -7.44 19.46
N PHE A 315 -8.03 -6.97 18.23
CA PHE A 315 -9.01 -7.33 17.19
C PHE A 315 -8.57 -8.53 16.35
N ASP A 316 -9.45 -9.51 16.12
CA ASP A 316 -9.18 -10.62 15.21
C ASP A 316 -9.61 -10.28 13.78
N VAL A 317 -8.72 -10.54 12.81
CA VAL A 317 -8.97 -10.29 11.38
C VAL A 317 -10.22 -11.00 10.86
N SER A 318 -10.59 -12.15 11.43
CA SER A 318 -11.82 -12.88 11.07
C SER A 318 -13.11 -12.10 11.35
N ASN A 319 -13.04 -11.08 12.19
CA ASN A 319 -14.18 -10.23 12.55
C ASN A 319 -14.35 -9.01 11.63
N VAL A 320 -13.57 -8.90 10.56
CA VAL A 320 -13.73 -7.83 9.56
C VAL A 320 -15.08 -8.00 8.84
N GLU A 321 -15.88 -6.95 8.85
CA GLU A 321 -17.13 -6.90 8.10
C GLU A 321 -16.84 -6.68 6.62
N LEU A 322 -16.98 -7.74 5.82
CA LEU A 322 -16.72 -7.72 4.38
C LEU A 322 -17.99 -7.34 3.62
N ILE A 323 -18.09 -6.12 3.16
CA ILE A 323 -19.20 -5.67 2.30
C ILE A 323 -18.87 -6.02 0.85
N ARG A 324 -19.62 -6.96 0.29
CA ARG A 324 -19.49 -7.47 -1.09
C ARG A 324 -20.80 -7.38 -1.87
N ASP A 325 -21.90 -7.07 -1.18
CA ASP A 325 -23.21 -6.83 -1.75
C ASP A 325 -23.27 -5.49 -2.48
N VAL A 326 -23.66 -5.52 -3.76
CA VAL A 326 -23.66 -4.36 -4.65
C VAL A 326 -24.67 -3.30 -4.24
N ASP A 327 -25.83 -3.71 -3.71
CA ASP A 327 -26.87 -2.77 -3.27
C ASP A 327 -26.40 -1.99 -2.04
N THR A 328 -25.81 -2.67 -1.06
CA THR A 328 -25.19 -2.01 0.10
C THR A 328 -24.06 -1.07 -0.34
N GLN A 329 -23.22 -1.49 -1.29
CA GLN A 329 -22.12 -0.66 -1.81
C GLN A 329 -22.64 0.62 -2.45
N ARG A 330 -23.68 0.53 -3.27
CA ARG A 330 -24.27 1.67 -3.99
C ARG A 330 -25.11 2.55 -3.06
N ASP A 331 -26.05 1.95 -2.34
CA ASP A 331 -27.14 2.69 -1.68
C ASP A 331 -26.77 3.16 -0.26
N VAL A 332 -25.88 2.42 0.44
CA VAL A 332 -25.46 2.72 1.81
C VAL A 332 -24.06 3.36 1.85
N MET A 333 -23.11 2.79 1.09
CA MET A 333 -21.73 3.30 1.09
C MET A 333 -21.51 4.39 0.02
N HIS A 334 -22.50 4.63 -0.83
CA HIS A 334 -22.48 5.64 -1.90
C HIS A 334 -21.27 5.49 -2.84
N ILE A 335 -20.89 4.25 -3.15
CA ILE A 335 -19.83 3.97 -4.12
C ILE A 335 -20.40 4.23 -5.52
N PRO A 336 -19.76 5.10 -6.32
CA PRO A 336 -20.25 5.37 -7.68
C PRO A 336 -20.28 4.11 -8.53
N GLU A 337 -21.30 3.97 -9.37
CA GLU A 337 -21.58 2.77 -10.18
C GLU A 337 -20.37 2.30 -11.02
N GLU A 338 -19.65 3.25 -11.62
CA GLU A 338 -18.46 2.98 -12.42
C GLU A 338 -17.29 2.39 -11.62
N TYR A 339 -17.31 2.49 -10.26
CA TYR A 339 -16.25 1.96 -9.40
C TYR A 339 -16.63 0.71 -8.62
N LEU A 340 -17.86 0.19 -8.76
CA LEU A 340 -18.28 -1.06 -8.09
C LEU A 340 -17.35 -2.24 -8.40
N LEU A 341 -16.76 -2.27 -9.61
CA LEU A 341 -15.79 -3.28 -10.03
C LEU A 341 -14.31 -2.88 -9.74
N GLY A 342 -14.07 -1.86 -8.95
CA GLY A 342 -12.71 -1.36 -8.71
C GLY A 342 -12.63 -0.29 -7.64
N HIS A 343 -13.07 -0.61 -6.42
CA HIS A 343 -12.94 0.25 -5.25
C HIS A 343 -12.27 -0.48 -4.08
N ALA A 344 -11.84 0.29 -3.09
CA ALA A 344 -11.31 -0.18 -1.81
C ALA A 344 -11.69 0.82 -0.72
N TYR A 345 -12.74 0.53 0.05
CA TYR A 345 -13.23 1.36 1.14
C TYR A 345 -12.96 0.65 2.47
N HIS A 346 -12.34 1.35 3.40
CA HIS A 346 -11.98 0.81 4.71
C HIS A 346 -12.30 1.82 5.80
N THR A 347 -13.00 1.37 6.83
CA THR A 347 -13.27 2.15 8.04
C THR A 347 -12.87 1.34 9.26
N TYR A 348 -12.11 1.98 10.15
CA TYR A 348 -11.63 1.43 11.43
C TYR A 348 -12.17 2.34 12.53
N THR A 349 -13.10 1.86 13.34
CA THR A 349 -13.71 2.60 14.44
C THR A 349 -13.25 2.02 15.77
N LEU A 350 -12.58 2.81 16.59
CA LEU A 350 -12.13 2.45 17.93
C LEU A 350 -13.04 3.13 18.94
N THR A 351 -13.59 2.39 19.90
CA THR A 351 -14.53 2.93 20.90
C THR A 351 -14.10 2.56 22.31
N SER A 352 -14.07 3.54 23.22
CA SER A 352 -13.77 3.30 24.64
C SER A 352 -14.79 2.38 25.30
N ALA A 353 -14.40 1.71 26.40
CA ALA A 353 -15.25 0.75 27.08
C ALA A 353 -16.57 1.35 27.61
N ASP A 354 -16.59 2.65 27.94
CA ASP A 354 -17.76 3.39 28.40
C ASP A 354 -18.55 4.06 27.26
N ASN A 355 -18.12 3.88 26.00
CA ASN A 355 -18.70 4.46 24.79
C ASN A 355 -18.71 6.01 24.75
N THR A 356 -17.89 6.68 25.57
CA THR A 356 -17.82 8.16 25.59
C THR A 356 -16.84 8.73 24.58
N VAL A 357 -15.86 7.92 24.11
CA VAL A 357 -14.82 8.33 23.17
C VAL A 357 -14.78 7.38 21.98
N SER A 358 -14.78 7.95 20.78
CA SER A 358 -14.63 7.20 19.53
C SER A 358 -13.60 7.87 18.62
N PHE A 359 -12.76 7.04 17.99
CA PHE A 359 -11.86 7.44 16.91
C PHE A 359 -12.25 6.68 15.65
N GLU A 360 -12.25 7.38 14.52
CA GLU A 360 -12.50 6.76 13.23
C GLU A 360 -11.36 7.08 12.26
N PHE A 361 -10.81 6.03 11.63
CA PHE A 361 -9.83 6.13 10.57
C PHE A 361 -10.44 5.53 9.31
N GLN A 362 -10.56 6.35 8.26
CA GLN A 362 -11.18 5.92 7.02
C GLN A 362 -10.31 6.27 5.82
N HIS A 363 -10.26 5.37 4.84
CA HIS A 363 -9.70 5.67 3.53
C HIS A 363 -10.52 4.96 2.45
N ASN A 364 -10.91 5.72 1.44
CA ASN A 364 -11.76 5.28 0.35
C ASN A 364 -11.06 5.55 -0.97
N VAL A 365 -10.90 4.51 -1.77
CA VAL A 365 -10.25 4.57 -3.09
C VAL A 365 -11.24 4.11 -4.15
N CYS A 366 -11.47 4.94 -5.15
CA CYS A 366 -12.19 4.61 -6.37
C CYS A 366 -11.21 4.53 -7.55
N GLY A 367 -11.28 3.44 -8.30
CA GLY A 367 -10.41 3.23 -9.47
C GLY A 367 -8.97 2.84 -9.13
N ARG A 368 -8.05 3.12 -10.05
CA ARG A 368 -6.65 2.66 -9.98
C ARG A 368 -5.60 3.75 -10.10
N THR A 369 -6.03 4.99 -10.28
CA THR A 369 -5.15 6.13 -10.54
C THR A 369 -4.12 6.34 -9.44
N ILE A 370 -4.55 6.28 -8.17
CA ILE A 370 -3.67 6.44 -7.00
C ILE A 370 -2.50 5.43 -6.99
N TYR A 371 -2.78 4.19 -7.39
CA TYR A 371 -1.76 3.13 -7.46
C TYR A 371 -0.85 3.32 -8.66
N ALA A 372 -1.40 3.72 -9.80
CA ALA A 372 -0.66 3.98 -11.02
C ALA A 372 0.30 5.16 -10.86
N GLU A 373 -0.16 6.26 -10.27
CA GLU A 373 0.67 7.44 -9.96
C GLU A 373 1.80 7.08 -8.98
N GLY A 374 1.47 6.34 -7.90
CA GLY A 374 2.49 5.90 -6.95
C GLY A 374 3.52 4.96 -7.58
N THR A 375 3.11 4.11 -8.54
CA THR A 375 4.04 3.27 -9.30
C THR A 375 4.97 4.11 -10.17
N VAL A 376 4.45 5.11 -10.86
CA VAL A 376 5.27 6.02 -11.71
C VAL A 376 6.23 6.84 -10.84
N ASP A 377 5.82 7.25 -9.65
CA ASP A 377 6.72 7.90 -8.69
C ASP A 377 7.82 6.96 -8.19
N ALA A 378 7.50 5.68 -7.97
CA ALA A 378 8.49 4.65 -7.62
C ALA A 378 9.50 4.43 -8.77
N VAL A 379 9.04 4.45 -10.04
CA VAL A 379 9.93 4.42 -11.21
C VAL A 379 10.86 5.64 -11.21
N GLY A 380 10.33 6.84 -10.99
CA GLY A 380 11.13 8.05 -10.92
C GLY A 380 12.14 8.05 -9.77
N PHE A 381 11.73 7.55 -8.61
CA PHE A 381 12.62 7.34 -7.48
C PHE A 381 13.74 6.36 -7.83
N LEU A 382 13.41 5.18 -8.34
CA LEU A 382 14.38 4.15 -8.71
C LEU A 382 15.35 4.66 -9.78
N SER A 383 14.84 5.38 -10.79
CA SER A 383 15.64 5.99 -11.85
C SER A 383 16.74 6.93 -11.32
N ARG A 384 16.48 7.68 -10.25
CA ARG A 384 17.46 8.53 -9.58
C ARG A 384 18.41 7.79 -8.64
N ASN A 385 18.08 6.55 -8.28
CA ASN A 385 18.75 5.76 -7.25
C ASN A 385 19.34 4.46 -7.78
N LEU A 386 19.60 4.34 -9.08
CA LEU A 386 20.24 3.14 -9.67
C LEU A 386 21.66 2.92 -9.16
N GLU A 387 22.38 4.01 -8.89
CA GLU A 387 23.75 4.01 -8.39
C GLU A 387 23.82 4.89 -7.14
N ARG A 388 23.50 4.31 -6.00
CA ARG A 388 23.53 5.03 -4.72
C ARG A 388 24.90 4.96 -4.05
N PRO A 389 25.40 6.05 -3.46
CA PRO A 389 26.67 6.05 -2.72
C PRO A 389 26.67 5.14 -1.49
N ASP A 390 25.48 4.94 -0.85
CA ASP A 390 25.33 4.06 0.32
C ASP A 390 25.20 2.57 -0.04
N GLY A 391 25.16 2.24 -1.34
CA GLY A 391 25.05 0.89 -1.84
C GLY A 391 23.67 0.23 -1.63
N LYS A 392 22.66 0.97 -1.16
CA LYS A 392 21.29 0.44 -1.02
C LYS A 392 20.68 0.27 -2.40
N THR A 393 20.20 -0.95 -2.69
CA THR A 393 19.58 -1.31 -3.98
C THR A 393 18.15 -1.76 -3.87
N LEU A 394 17.70 -2.23 -2.70
CA LEU A 394 16.35 -2.70 -2.49
C LEU A 394 15.55 -1.69 -1.66
N PHE A 395 14.40 -1.30 -2.19
CA PHE A 395 13.55 -0.25 -1.65
C PHE A 395 12.09 -0.70 -1.53
N ASP A 396 11.34 -0.03 -0.67
CA ASP A 396 9.88 -0.13 -0.57
C ASP A 396 9.22 1.26 -0.80
N MET A 397 7.89 1.32 -0.69
CA MET A 397 7.18 2.60 -0.86
C MET A 397 7.40 3.58 0.28
N ILE A 398 7.86 3.15 1.45
CA ILE A 398 8.22 4.06 2.55
C ILE A 398 9.51 4.80 2.19
N ASP A 399 10.49 4.11 1.58
CA ASP A 399 11.70 4.74 1.05
C ASP A 399 11.36 5.78 -0.02
N VAL A 400 10.46 5.43 -0.96
CA VAL A 400 9.99 6.34 -2.01
C VAL A 400 9.36 7.60 -1.42
N LEU A 401 8.55 7.46 -0.37
CA LEU A 401 7.90 8.60 0.30
C LEU A 401 8.90 9.47 1.07
N ARG A 402 9.79 8.85 1.84
CA ARG A 402 10.76 9.56 2.70
C ARG A 402 11.77 10.39 1.91
N GLU A 403 12.20 9.89 0.77
CA GLU A 403 13.23 10.55 -0.05
C GLU A 403 12.65 11.47 -1.14
N GLY A 404 11.41 11.93 -0.99
CA GLY A 404 10.81 12.92 -1.87
C GLY A 404 10.34 12.38 -3.22
N GLY A 405 9.94 11.11 -3.26
CA GLY A 405 9.26 10.51 -4.42
C GLY A 405 7.87 11.12 -4.73
N MET A 406 7.48 12.17 -4.01
CA MET A 406 6.27 12.94 -4.27
C MET A 406 6.63 14.15 -5.15
N VAL A 407 6.75 13.92 -6.45
CA VAL A 407 6.72 15.04 -7.38
C VAL A 407 5.27 15.52 -7.44
N THR A 408 4.97 16.58 -6.71
CA THR A 408 3.75 17.35 -6.95
C THR A 408 3.96 18.05 -8.29
N ASP A 409 3.23 17.64 -9.32
CA ASP A 409 3.12 18.44 -10.53
C ASP A 409 2.49 19.76 -10.13
N ALA A 410 3.34 20.77 -9.87
CA ALA A 410 2.91 22.13 -9.53
C ALA A 410 2.06 22.80 -10.63
N ASN A 411 1.75 22.08 -11.72
CA ASN A 411 1.03 22.56 -12.89
C ASN A 411 -0.42 22.03 -13.02
N THR A 412 -0.94 21.21 -12.10
CA THR A 412 -2.35 20.77 -12.19
C THR A 412 -3.31 21.57 -11.32
N ALA A 413 -2.83 22.59 -10.60
CA ALA A 413 -3.66 23.52 -9.83
C ALA A 413 -3.76 24.91 -10.54
N LYS A 414 -4.40 24.93 -11.71
CA LYS A 414 -4.96 26.17 -12.29
C LYS A 414 -6.28 25.90 -13.00
#